data_bd1bbd06976abb17a1ef0a157b8af201
#
_entry.id   bd1bbd06976abb17a1ef0a157b8af201
#
_cell.length_a   1.000
_cell.length_b   1.000
_cell.length_c   1.000
_cell.angle_alpha   90.00
_cell.angle_beta   90.00
_cell.angle_gamma   90.00
#
_symmetry.space_group_name_H-M   'P 1'
#
loop_
_entity.id
_entity.type
_entity.pdbx_description
1 polymer ?
#
loop_
_entity_poly.entity_id
_entity_poly.type
_entity_poly.pdbx_seq_one_letter_code
_entity_poly.pdbx_strand_id
1 'polypeptide(L)'
;MQPSFEVTTKGARQEQREIFVETIEATLRKLAEEGLQKRSLLAGLNSLQFRLKEGDFGRWPKGLMYGLDLFDSWLYDDNAAFLLLETQDAMDELYKKAEGSYFEQLIKECLIDNSFGVVAMAVPKVGLDAENEEKTAEKLRVYKDSLSKEEIEEIVRHTKELKEYQETPSTKEELETIPMLTRADIKRDVLPLYNEERSMDGVKVLFHEMSTKKIGYLELVFDADFADLSELPYLSLLKQILGVVAAGEYSYTELMDEVNICLLY
;
A
#
# COMPACT_ATOMS: atom_id res chain seq x y z
N MET A 1 -5.01 17.22 -4.64
CA MET A 1 -3.61 16.76 -4.43
C MET A 1 -2.91 16.80 -5.77
N GLN A 2 -1.66 17.26 -5.85
CA GLN A 2 -0.89 17.19 -7.10
C GLN A 2 -0.34 15.77 -7.26
N PRO A 3 -0.49 15.12 -8.42
CA PRO A 3 0.14 13.83 -8.66
C PRO A 3 1.66 13.99 -8.67
N SER A 4 2.36 13.02 -8.10
CA SER A 4 3.82 12.98 -8.09
C SER A 4 4.31 11.61 -8.57
N PHE A 5 5.43 11.62 -9.26
CA PHE A 5 6.16 10.39 -9.61
C PHE A 5 7.43 10.33 -8.77
N GLU A 6 7.60 9.26 -8.02
CA GLU A 6 8.70 9.10 -7.09
C GLU A 6 9.45 7.79 -7.37
N VAL A 7 10.76 7.89 -7.41
CA VAL A 7 11.66 6.73 -7.45
C VAL A 7 12.57 6.79 -6.24
N THR A 8 12.48 5.79 -5.38
CA THR A 8 13.21 5.73 -4.11
C THR A 8 14.13 4.52 -4.08
N THR A 9 15.36 4.72 -3.62
CA THR A 9 16.28 3.63 -3.29
C THR A 9 16.70 3.71 -1.83
N LYS A 10 16.89 2.55 -1.19
CA LYS A 10 17.39 2.43 0.18
C LYS A 10 18.76 1.76 0.19
N GLY A 11 19.60 2.12 1.15
CA GLY A 11 20.93 1.55 1.30
C GLY A 11 21.96 2.04 0.28
N ALA A 12 21.66 3.07 -0.49
CA ALA A 12 22.62 3.72 -1.38
C ALA A 12 23.62 4.56 -0.58
N ARG A 13 24.87 4.60 -1.05
CA ARG A 13 25.90 5.48 -0.52
C ARG A 13 25.78 6.87 -1.14
N GLN A 14 26.27 7.89 -0.44
CA GLN A 14 26.17 9.28 -0.87
C GLN A 14 26.80 9.52 -2.26
N GLU A 15 27.90 8.84 -2.55
CA GLU A 15 28.61 8.92 -3.83
C GLU A 15 27.81 8.35 -5.01
N GLN A 16 26.78 7.56 -4.73
CA GLN A 16 25.93 6.94 -5.76
C GLN A 16 24.75 7.84 -6.19
N ARG A 17 24.62 9.04 -5.60
CA ARG A 17 23.52 9.96 -5.92
C ARG A 17 23.47 10.33 -7.40
N GLU A 18 24.60 10.70 -7.99
CA GLU A 18 24.65 11.12 -9.39
C GLU A 18 24.34 9.97 -10.34
N ILE A 19 24.97 8.81 -10.14
CA ILE A 19 24.69 7.64 -10.99
C ILE A 19 23.23 7.17 -10.85
N PHE A 20 22.60 7.34 -9.68
CA PHE A 20 21.18 7.03 -9.49
C PHE A 20 20.30 7.93 -10.37
N VAL A 21 20.52 9.24 -10.35
CA VAL A 21 19.78 10.22 -11.15
C VAL A 21 19.98 9.96 -12.65
N GLU A 22 21.24 9.84 -13.09
CA GLU A 22 21.60 9.57 -14.48
C GLU A 22 20.96 8.27 -15.00
N THR A 23 20.93 7.22 -14.17
CA THR A 23 20.32 5.94 -14.55
C THR A 23 18.81 6.09 -14.77
N ILE A 24 18.12 6.83 -13.90
CA ILE A 24 16.68 7.07 -14.05
C ILE A 24 16.42 7.90 -15.31
N GLU A 25 17.13 9.01 -15.50
CA GLU A 25 16.94 9.87 -16.66
C GLU A 25 17.24 9.14 -17.98
N ALA A 26 18.33 8.39 -18.04
CA ALA A 26 18.69 7.60 -19.22
C ALA A 26 17.62 6.52 -19.51
N THR A 27 17.11 5.88 -18.48
CA THR A 27 16.04 4.87 -18.62
C THR A 27 14.75 5.50 -19.14
N LEU A 28 14.32 6.62 -18.57
CA LEU A 28 13.11 7.32 -19.02
C LEU A 28 13.24 7.79 -20.49
N ARG A 29 14.39 8.35 -20.87
CA ARG A 29 14.66 8.76 -22.25
C ARG A 29 14.61 7.56 -23.19
N LYS A 30 15.25 6.46 -22.82
CA LYS A 30 15.23 5.23 -23.60
C LYS A 30 13.79 4.72 -23.82
N LEU A 31 12.99 4.67 -22.76
CA LEU A 31 11.58 4.23 -22.84
C LEU A 31 10.73 5.15 -23.71
N ALA A 32 10.96 6.47 -23.65
CA ALA A 32 10.23 7.43 -24.47
C ALA A 32 10.62 7.36 -25.97
N GLU A 33 11.89 7.01 -26.29
CA GLU A 33 12.42 6.98 -27.65
C GLU A 33 12.24 5.61 -28.32
N GLU A 34 12.54 4.52 -27.61
CA GLU A 34 12.47 3.15 -28.14
C GLU A 34 11.08 2.53 -28.02
N GLY A 35 10.21 3.13 -27.21
CA GLY A 35 8.87 2.63 -26.90
C GLY A 35 8.83 1.67 -25.72
N LEU A 36 7.64 1.57 -25.14
CA LEU A 36 7.33 0.62 -24.06
C LEU A 36 7.00 -0.77 -24.66
N GLN A 37 7.44 -1.82 -24.00
CA GLN A 37 7.00 -3.16 -24.36
C GLN A 37 5.50 -3.28 -24.09
N LYS A 38 4.69 -3.45 -25.14
CA LYS A 38 3.22 -3.51 -25.02
C LYS A 38 2.75 -4.56 -24.04
N ARG A 39 3.44 -5.71 -23.99
CA ARG A 39 3.12 -6.79 -23.06
C ARG A 39 3.27 -6.36 -21.60
N SER A 40 4.39 -5.76 -21.25
CA SER A 40 4.63 -5.24 -19.88
C SER A 40 3.70 -4.10 -19.51
N LEU A 41 3.36 -3.24 -20.48
CA LEU A 41 2.39 -2.17 -20.27
C LEU A 41 1.00 -2.74 -19.96
N LEU A 42 0.53 -3.73 -20.73
CA LEU A 42 -0.75 -4.40 -20.49
C LEU A 42 -0.74 -5.15 -19.13
N ALA A 43 0.35 -5.84 -18.80
CA ALA A 43 0.51 -6.48 -17.50
C ALA A 43 0.37 -5.48 -16.34
N GLY A 44 0.97 -4.30 -16.48
CA GLY A 44 0.84 -3.21 -15.50
C GLY A 44 -0.59 -2.68 -15.37
N LEU A 45 -1.28 -2.46 -16.49
CA LEU A 45 -2.68 -2.03 -16.49
C LEU A 45 -3.60 -3.09 -15.87
N ASN A 46 -3.39 -4.36 -16.21
CA ASN A 46 -4.14 -5.47 -15.63
C ASN A 46 -3.95 -5.55 -14.11
N SER A 47 -2.71 -5.46 -13.65
CA SER A 47 -2.41 -5.46 -12.22
C SER A 47 -3.06 -4.29 -11.47
N LEU A 48 -3.10 -3.11 -12.10
CA LEU A 48 -3.79 -1.94 -11.55
C LEU A 48 -5.30 -2.18 -11.46
N GLN A 49 -5.91 -2.62 -12.57
CA GLN A 49 -7.36 -2.90 -12.62
C GLN A 49 -7.78 -3.99 -11.63
N PHE A 50 -6.97 -5.05 -11.50
CA PHE A 50 -7.20 -6.11 -10.51
C PHE A 50 -7.25 -5.53 -9.09
N ARG A 51 -6.24 -4.76 -8.70
CA ARG A 51 -6.19 -4.12 -7.37
C ARG A 51 -7.39 -3.22 -7.11
N LEU A 52 -7.79 -2.41 -8.08
CA LEU A 52 -8.97 -1.54 -7.97
C LEU A 52 -10.27 -2.35 -7.81
N LYS A 53 -10.42 -3.45 -8.54
CA LYS A 53 -11.61 -4.34 -8.43
C LYS A 53 -11.62 -5.13 -7.14
N GLU A 54 -10.50 -5.73 -6.75
CA GLU A 54 -10.38 -6.51 -5.54
C GLU A 54 -10.61 -5.65 -4.30
N GLY A 55 -9.99 -4.45 -4.27
CA GLY A 55 -10.06 -3.53 -3.14
C GLY A 55 -9.59 -4.23 -1.87
N ASP A 56 -8.46 -4.94 -1.95
CA ASP A 56 -7.80 -5.50 -0.77
C ASP A 56 -6.86 -4.46 -0.18
N PHE A 57 -7.15 -4.04 1.02
CA PHE A 57 -6.36 -3.09 1.80
C PHE A 57 -5.62 -3.78 2.95
N GLY A 58 -5.43 -5.09 2.86
CA GLY A 58 -4.78 -5.90 3.88
C GLY A 58 -5.55 -5.86 5.20
N ARG A 59 -4.92 -5.37 6.27
CA ARG A 59 -5.53 -5.30 7.61
C ARG A 59 -6.52 -4.15 7.81
N TRP A 60 -6.62 -3.23 6.87
CA TRP A 60 -7.51 -2.08 7.00
C TRP A 60 -8.94 -2.43 6.55
N PRO A 61 -9.97 -2.00 7.32
CA PRO A 61 -11.34 -2.23 6.91
C PRO A 61 -11.65 -1.57 5.58
N LYS A 62 -12.17 -2.35 4.63
CA LYS A 62 -12.47 -1.87 3.27
C LYS A 62 -13.37 -0.63 3.24
N GLY A 63 -14.38 -0.58 4.11
CA GLY A 63 -15.28 0.57 4.21
C GLY A 63 -14.57 1.84 4.68
N LEU A 64 -13.60 1.73 5.59
CA LEU A 64 -12.78 2.86 6.02
C LEU A 64 -11.95 3.41 4.86
N MET A 65 -11.28 2.53 4.11
CA MET A 65 -10.43 2.95 2.99
C MET A 65 -11.25 3.62 1.89
N TYR A 66 -12.37 3.04 1.51
CA TYR A 66 -13.27 3.69 0.55
C TYR A 66 -13.84 5.02 1.08
N GLY A 67 -14.09 5.11 2.38
CA GLY A 67 -14.50 6.39 3.01
C GLY A 67 -13.42 7.46 2.90
N LEU A 68 -12.16 7.12 3.07
CA LEU A 68 -11.03 8.04 2.88
C LEU A 68 -10.89 8.48 1.43
N ASP A 69 -10.98 7.53 0.48
CA ASP A 69 -10.95 7.82 -0.95
C ASP A 69 -12.08 8.78 -1.37
N LEU A 70 -13.29 8.62 -0.80
CA LEU A 70 -14.39 9.56 -1.02
C LEU A 70 -14.03 10.99 -0.59
N PHE A 71 -13.39 11.15 0.57
CA PHE A 71 -13.03 12.47 1.08
C PHE A 71 -11.95 13.15 0.23
N ASP A 72 -11.07 12.43 -0.42
CA ASP A 72 -10.03 12.99 -1.28
C ASP A 72 -10.57 13.82 -2.45
N SER A 73 -11.80 13.53 -2.91
CA SER A 73 -12.49 14.32 -3.94
C SER A 73 -13.64 15.15 -3.37
N TRP A 74 -14.45 14.61 -2.47
CA TRP A 74 -15.65 15.25 -1.93
C TRP A 74 -15.35 16.53 -1.14
N LEU A 75 -14.23 16.62 -0.44
CA LEU A 75 -13.83 17.85 0.27
C LEU A 75 -13.63 19.05 -0.64
N TYR A 76 -13.47 18.85 -1.94
CA TYR A 76 -13.22 19.90 -2.92
C TYR A 76 -14.39 20.13 -3.86
N ASP A 77 -15.21 19.10 -4.13
CA ASP A 77 -16.37 19.16 -5.00
C ASP A 77 -17.46 18.18 -4.56
N ASP A 78 -18.60 18.71 -4.14
CA ASP A 78 -19.75 17.92 -3.70
C ASP A 78 -20.29 16.97 -4.79
N ASN A 79 -20.09 17.29 -6.07
CA ASN A 79 -20.52 16.44 -7.18
C ASN A 79 -19.51 15.34 -7.52
N ALA A 80 -18.31 15.40 -6.99
CA ALA A 80 -17.21 14.48 -7.28
C ALA A 80 -16.99 13.43 -6.17
N ALA A 81 -17.95 13.25 -5.25
CA ALA A 81 -17.78 12.35 -4.10
C ALA A 81 -17.35 10.92 -4.49
N PHE A 82 -17.86 10.37 -5.57
CA PHE A 82 -17.56 9.00 -6.01
C PHE A 82 -16.50 8.89 -7.10
N LEU A 83 -15.92 10.00 -7.52
CA LEU A 83 -14.99 10.08 -8.66
C LEU A 83 -13.84 9.06 -8.57
N LEU A 84 -13.26 8.90 -7.39
CA LEU A 84 -12.13 7.99 -7.17
C LEU A 84 -12.53 6.52 -7.02
N LEU A 85 -13.83 6.21 -6.88
CA LEU A 85 -14.34 4.85 -6.83
C LEU A 85 -14.85 4.37 -8.20
N GLU A 86 -15.23 5.29 -9.09
CA GLU A 86 -15.73 5.00 -10.44
C GLU A 86 -14.57 4.94 -11.44
N THR A 87 -13.75 3.90 -11.34
CA THR A 87 -12.50 3.80 -12.09
C THR A 87 -12.62 3.04 -13.42
N GLN A 88 -13.78 2.43 -13.74
CA GLN A 88 -13.91 1.56 -14.91
C GLN A 88 -13.70 2.30 -16.23
N ASP A 89 -14.35 3.45 -16.42
CA ASP A 89 -14.24 4.23 -17.66
C ASP A 89 -12.80 4.73 -17.88
N ALA A 90 -12.12 5.14 -16.80
CA ALA A 90 -10.73 5.54 -16.86
C ALA A 90 -9.80 4.38 -17.28
N MET A 91 -10.06 3.17 -16.75
CA MET A 91 -9.30 1.98 -17.15
C MET A 91 -9.54 1.62 -18.61
N ASP A 92 -10.80 1.65 -19.08
CA ASP A 92 -11.14 1.37 -20.47
C ASP A 92 -10.48 2.39 -21.45
N GLU A 93 -10.37 3.64 -21.03
CA GLU A 93 -9.64 4.67 -21.79
C GLU A 93 -8.13 4.39 -21.80
N LEU A 94 -7.54 4.01 -20.67
CA LEU A 94 -6.11 3.68 -20.59
C LEU A 94 -5.76 2.48 -21.48
N TYR A 95 -6.58 1.44 -21.54
CA TYR A 95 -6.38 0.31 -22.46
C TYR A 95 -6.39 0.75 -23.92
N LYS A 96 -7.32 1.61 -24.33
CA LYS A 96 -7.34 2.17 -25.69
C LYS A 96 -6.08 2.98 -25.99
N LYS A 97 -5.64 3.79 -25.02
CA LYS A 97 -4.43 4.61 -25.13
C LYS A 97 -3.15 3.78 -25.20
N ALA A 98 -3.14 2.59 -24.60
CA ALA A 98 -2.01 1.67 -24.64
C ALA A 98 -1.76 1.06 -26.02
N GLU A 99 -2.72 1.14 -26.96
CA GLU A 99 -2.52 0.72 -28.34
C GLU A 99 -1.61 1.67 -29.11
N GLY A 100 -1.55 2.94 -28.72
CA GLY A 100 -0.74 4.00 -29.33
C GLY A 100 0.54 4.30 -28.53
N SER A 101 1.05 5.51 -28.70
CA SER A 101 2.26 6.05 -28.02
C SER A 101 1.93 7.02 -26.88
N TYR A 102 0.76 6.91 -26.30
CA TYR A 102 0.31 7.82 -25.25
C TYR A 102 1.22 7.79 -24.02
N PHE A 103 1.66 6.61 -23.59
CA PHE A 103 2.48 6.46 -22.38
C PHE A 103 3.90 6.97 -22.60
N GLU A 104 4.46 6.79 -23.79
CA GLU A 104 5.75 7.37 -24.18
C GLU A 104 5.68 8.91 -24.19
N GLN A 105 4.60 9.48 -24.71
CA GLN A 105 4.38 10.92 -24.67
C GLN A 105 4.22 11.42 -23.24
N LEU A 106 3.50 10.69 -22.40
CA LEU A 106 3.32 11.03 -20.98
C LEU A 106 4.66 11.03 -20.23
N ILE A 107 5.53 10.03 -20.48
CA ILE A 107 6.88 10.00 -19.93
C ILE A 107 7.66 11.23 -20.37
N LYS A 108 7.59 11.59 -21.64
CA LYS A 108 8.30 12.75 -22.17
C LYS A 108 7.80 14.04 -21.55
N GLU A 109 6.50 14.31 -21.61
CA GLU A 109 5.91 15.57 -21.18
C GLU A 109 5.94 15.75 -19.66
N CYS A 110 5.64 14.69 -18.90
CA CYS A 110 5.48 14.80 -17.45
C CYS A 110 6.76 14.52 -16.66
N LEU A 111 7.71 13.74 -17.20
CA LEU A 111 8.89 13.33 -16.45
C LEU A 111 10.18 13.91 -17.05
N ILE A 112 10.36 13.89 -18.37
CA ILE A 112 11.61 14.35 -19.03
C ILE A 112 11.60 15.86 -19.20
N ASP A 113 10.54 16.41 -19.78
CA ASP A 113 10.43 17.85 -20.11
C ASP A 113 9.95 18.66 -18.90
N ASN A 114 9.65 18.00 -17.78
CA ASN A 114 9.20 18.65 -16.55
C ASN A 114 10.38 19.23 -15.76
N SER A 115 10.38 20.54 -15.55
CA SER A 115 11.39 21.23 -14.76
C SER A 115 11.18 21.10 -13.23
N PHE A 116 10.04 20.58 -12.77
CA PHE A 116 9.74 20.36 -11.37
C PHE A 116 10.27 18.99 -10.91
N GLY A 117 11.58 18.92 -10.70
CA GLY A 117 12.25 17.73 -10.17
C GLY A 117 12.99 18.06 -8.89
N VAL A 118 12.88 17.21 -7.87
CA VAL A 118 13.62 17.31 -6.61
C VAL A 118 14.32 16.00 -6.33
N VAL A 119 15.62 16.08 -6.03
CA VAL A 119 16.41 14.94 -5.56
C VAL A 119 16.70 15.14 -4.08
N ALA A 120 16.05 14.36 -3.23
CA ALA A 120 16.28 14.36 -1.80
C ALA A 120 17.13 13.14 -1.39
N MET A 121 18.11 13.35 -0.55
CA MET A 121 18.92 12.28 0.04
C MET A 121 18.93 12.40 1.56
N ALA A 122 18.45 11.38 2.25
CA ALA A 122 18.56 11.24 3.68
C ALA A 122 19.89 10.56 4.03
N VAL A 123 20.79 11.29 4.65
CA VAL A 123 22.08 10.76 5.09
C VAL A 123 22.08 10.61 6.61
N PRO A 124 22.38 9.41 7.14
CA PRO A 124 22.44 9.21 8.57
C PRO A 124 23.58 10.03 9.19
N LYS A 125 23.28 10.72 10.28
CA LYS A 125 24.27 11.48 11.07
C LYS A 125 24.28 10.92 12.49
N VAL A 126 25.40 10.33 12.88
CA VAL A 126 25.60 9.85 14.26
C VAL A 126 25.51 11.03 15.23
N GLY A 127 24.73 10.88 16.30
CA GLY A 127 24.56 11.91 17.33
C GLY A 127 23.56 13.03 16.98
N LEU A 128 22.85 12.94 15.83
CA LEU A 128 21.87 13.96 15.43
C LEU A 128 20.74 14.12 16.47
N ASP A 129 20.28 13.02 17.06
CA ASP A 129 19.22 13.06 18.08
C ASP A 129 19.69 13.80 19.32
N ALA A 130 20.91 13.51 19.82
CA ALA A 130 21.49 14.22 20.94
C ALA A 130 21.69 15.73 20.66
N GLU A 131 22.13 16.08 19.45
CA GLU A 131 22.23 17.48 19.02
C GLU A 131 20.87 18.18 18.98
N ASN A 132 19.83 17.50 18.52
CA ASN A 132 18.47 18.04 18.47
C ASN A 132 17.86 18.16 19.88
N GLU A 133 18.11 17.19 20.75
CA GLU A 133 17.70 17.25 22.16
C GLU A 133 18.34 18.43 22.88
N GLU A 134 19.65 18.64 22.68
CA GLU A 134 20.37 19.79 23.26
C GLU A 134 19.81 21.12 22.75
N LYS A 135 19.59 21.25 21.43
CA LYS A 135 18.96 22.45 20.85
C LYS A 135 17.56 22.69 21.39
N THR A 136 16.78 21.62 21.59
CA THR A 136 15.44 21.72 22.16
C THR A 136 15.48 22.12 23.62
N ALA A 137 16.38 21.51 24.41
CA ALA A 137 16.56 21.85 25.81
C ALA A 137 16.99 23.31 25.96
N GLU A 138 17.90 23.81 25.11
CA GLU A 138 18.31 25.20 25.14
C GLU A 138 17.17 26.17 24.78
N LYS A 139 16.37 25.87 23.75
CA LYS A 139 15.18 26.66 23.41
C LYS A 139 14.19 26.70 24.56
N LEU A 140 13.94 25.56 25.20
CA LEU A 140 13.04 25.48 26.35
C LEU A 140 13.59 26.24 27.58
N ARG A 141 14.92 26.20 27.77
CA ARG A 141 15.56 26.96 28.85
C ARG A 141 15.40 28.48 28.63
N VAL A 142 15.70 28.97 27.42
CA VAL A 142 15.54 30.40 27.08
C VAL A 142 14.07 30.81 27.22
N TYR A 143 13.14 29.99 26.76
CA TYR A 143 11.69 30.24 26.93
C TYR A 143 11.31 30.31 28.39
N LYS A 144 11.73 29.34 29.20
CA LYS A 144 11.46 29.33 30.66
C LYS A 144 12.03 30.57 31.36
N ASP A 145 13.24 31.00 30.99
CA ASP A 145 13.89 32.17 31.57
C ASP A 145 13.18 33.49 31.18
N SER A 146 12.39 33.48 30.10
CA SER A 146 11.60 34.64 29.65
C SER A 146 10.23 34.76 30.35
N LEU A 147 9.79 33.69 31.02
CA LEU A 147 8.48 33.66 31.69
C LEU A 147 8.55 34.30 33.08
N SER A 148 7.45 34.97 33.48
CA SER A 148 7.23 35.41 34.85
C SER A 148 6.96 34.22 35.76
N LYS A 149 7.01 34.45 37.09
CA LYS A 149 6.68 33.42 38.05
C LYS A 149 5.24 32.97 37.93
N GLU A 150 4.34 33.90 37.69
CA GLU A 150 2.90 33.67 37.53
C GLU A 150 2.63 32.78 36.30
N GLU A 151 3.29 33.03 35.17
CA GLU A 151 3.15 32.20 33.96
C GLU A 151 3.70 30.78 34.18
N ILE A 152 4.82 30.63 34.91
CA ILE A 152 5.36 29.33 35.27
C ILE A 152 4.39 28.55 36.18
N GLU A 153 3.83 29.21 37.17
CA GLU A 153 2.85 28.60 38.09
C GLU A 153 1.59 28.17 37.33
N GLU A 154 1.15 28.95 36.35
CA GLU A 154 0.01 28.60 35.50
C GLU A 154 0.31 27.37 34.62
N ILE A 155 1.47 27.31 33.99
CA ILE A 155 1.90 26.13 33.20
C ILE A 155 1.94 24.88 34.11
N VAL A 156 2.51 25.01 35.32
CA VAL A 156 2.59 23.89 36.27
C VAL A 156 1.18 23.44 36.69
N ARG A 157 0.27 24.37 36.92
CA ARG A 157 -1.12 24.06 37.27
C ARG A 157 -1.84 23.32 36.14
N HIS A 158 -1.79 23.86 34.92
CA HIS A 158 -2.40 23.21 33.76
C HIS A 158 -1.80 21.82 33.48
N THR A 159 -0.49 21.66 33.66
CA THR A 159 0.14 20.36 33.51
C THR A 159 -0.32 19.34 34.52
N LYS A 160 -0.52 19.78 35.78
CA LYS A 160 -1.07 18.90 36.80
C LYS A 160 -2.52 18.52 36.54
N GLU A 161 -3.36 19.49 36.17
CA GLU A 161 -4.75 19.26 35.78
C GLU A 161 -4.86 18.29 34.59
N LEU A 162 -4.00 18.46 33.55
CA LEU A 162 -3.97 17.57 32.43
C LEU A 162 -3.56 16.14 32.81
N LYS A 163 -2.53 15.99 33.66
CA LYS A 163 -2.11 14.67 34.14
C LYS A 163 -3.21 14.01 34.98
N GLU A 164 -3.84 14.75 35.87
CA GLU A 164 -4.95 14.25 36.69
C GLU A 164 -6.11 13.80 35.79
N TYR A 165 -6.46 14.59 34.78
CA TYR A 165 -7.49 14.22 33.82
C TYR A 165 -7.13 12.94 33.03
N GLN A 166 -5.87 12.80 32.58
CA GLN A 166 -5.42 11.63 31.84
C GLN A 166 -5.31 10.35 32.69
N GLU A 167 -4.96 10.51 33.99
CA GLU A 167 -4.75 9.39 34.91
C GLU A 167 -6.04 9.00 35.63
N THR A 168 -7.05 9.89 35.68
CA THR A 168 -8.34 9.60 36.32
C THR A 168 -9.13 8.60 35.47
N PRO A 169 -9.43 7.39 36.00
CA PRO A 169 -10.26 6.45 35.29
C PRO A 169 -11.66 7.02 35.05
N SER A 170 -12.25 6.72 33.90
CA SER A 170 -13.64 7.06 33.62
C SER A 170 -14.56 6.44 34.65
N THR A 171 -15.57 7.19 35.04
CA THR A 171 -16.58 6.72 35.98
C THR A 171 -17.41 5.58 35.37
N LYS A 172 -18.12 4.85 36.22
CA LYS A 172 -19.00 3.77 35.76
C LYS A 172 -20.10 4.30 34.84
N GLU A 173 -20.65 5.45 35.16
CA GLU A 173 -21.69 6.12 34.37
C GLU A 173 -21.18 6.54 32.99
N GLU A 174 -19.96 7.04 32.90
CA GLU A 174 -19.30 7.37 31.60
C GLU A 174 -19.03 6.10 30.79
N LEU A 175 -18.54 5.03 31.41
CA LEU A 175 -18.29 3.76 30.74
C LEU A 175 -19.59 3.10 30.24
N GLU A 176 -20.69 3.25 30.97
CA GLU A 176 -22.01 2.74 30.59
C GLU A 176 -22.62 3.45 29.36
N THR A 177 -22.09 4.62 28.97
CA THR A 177 -22.48 5.29 27.71
C THR A 177 -21.93 4.58 26.47
N ILE A 178 -20.86 3.78 26.61
CA ILE A 178 -20.28 3.00 25.54
C ILE A 178 -21.13 1.75 25.32
N PRO A 179 -21.65 1.50 24.09
CA PRO A 179 -22.39 0.28 23.81
C PRO A 179 -21.52 -0.96 24.07
N MET A 180 -21.81 -1.68 25.12
CA MET A 180 -21.09 -2.90 25.50
C MET A 180 -21.78 -4.13 24.95
N LEU A 181 -21.00 -5.05 24.38
CA LEU A 181 -21.50 -6.35 23.97
C LEU A 181 -21.89 -7.17 25.21
N THR A 182 -23.07 -7.74 25.15
CA THR A 182 -23.59 -8.67 26.16
C THR A 182 -23.53 -10.11 25.64
N ARG A 183 -23.80 -11.09 26.52
CA ARG A 183 -23.91 -12.49 26.07
C ARG A 183 -25.06 -12.72 25.07
N ALA A 184 -26.06 -11.85 25.05
CA ALA A 184 -27.18 -11.93 24.11
C ALA A 184 -26.77 -11.53 22.68
N ASP A 185 -25.73 -10.72 22.55
CA ASP A 185 -25.20 -10.29 21.24
C ASP A 185 -24.30 -11.35 20.58
N ILE A 186 -23.88 -12.37 21.35
CA ILE A 186 -23.11 -13.49 20.82
C ILE A 186 -24.08 -14.43 20.09
N LYS A 187 -23.95 -14.47 18.77
CA LYS A 187 -24.70 -15.41 17.95
C LYS A 187 -24.29 -16.83 18.31
N ARG A 188 -25.25 -17.71 18.55
CA ARG A 188 -25.01 -19.13 18.82
C ARG A 188 -24.69 -19.92 17.55
N ASP A 189 -25.16 -19.41 16.42
CA ASP A 189 -24.98 -20.06 15.14
C ASP A 189 -23.62 -19.69 14.56
N VAL A 190 -22.89 -20.67 14.10
CA VAL A 190 -21.65 -20.50 13.35
C VAL A 190 -22.03 -19.89 11.99
N LEU A 191 -21.22 -18.96 11.51
CA LEU A 191 -21.39 -18.44 10.14
C LEU A 191 -21.36 -19.63 9.17
N PRO A 192 -22.41 -19.79 8.34
CA PRO A 192 -22.45 -20.90 7.39
C PRO A 192 -21.27 -20.79 6.43
N LEU A 193 -20.52 -21.87 6.31
CA LEU A 193 -19.53 -22.02 5.25
C LEU A 193 -20.26 -22.55 4.02
N TYR A 194 -20.43 -21.69 3.02
CA TYR A 194 -21.07 -22.06 1.75
C TYR A 194 -20.07 -22.83 0.89
N ASN A 195 -19.96 -24.14 1.16
CA ASN A 195 -19.10 -25.06 0.43
C ASN A 195 -19.97 -26.00 -0.40
N GLU A 196 -19.66 -26.16 -1.64
CA GLU A 196 -20.17 -27.23 -2.49
C GLU A 196 -19.02 -28.16 -2.84
N GLU A 197 -19.13 -29.43 -2.48
CA GLU A 197 -18.15 -30.45 -2.90
C GLU A 197 -18.51 -30.92 -4.32
N ARG A 198 -17.56 -30.74 -5.23
CA ARG A 198 -17.64 -31.20 -6.62
C ARG A 198 -16.48 -32.15 -6.90
N SER A 199 -16.62 -32.94 -7.97
CA SER A 199 -15.51 -33.73 -8.51
C SER A 199 -15.31 -33.37 -9.98
N MET A 200 -14.06 -33.16 -10.35
CA MET A 200 -13.68 -32.87 -11.73
C MET A 200 -12.53 -33.83 -12.10
N ASP A 201 -12.82 -34.76 -13.00
CA ASP A 201 -11.88 -35.81 -13.42
C ASP A 201 -11.19 -36.57 -12.26
N GLY A 202 -11.96 -36.82 -11.18
CA GLY A 202 -11.48 -37.51 -9.99
C GLY A 202 -10.80 -36.63 -8.96
N VAL A 203 -10.58 -35.34 -9.26
CA VAL A 203 -10.06 -34.37 -8.32
C VAL A 203 -11.19 -33.77 -7.49
N LYS A 204 -11.02 -33.75 -6.17
CA LYS A 204 -11.96 -33.09 -5.26
C LYS A 204 -11.85 -31.57 -5.39
N VAL A 205 -12.97 -30.91 -5.63
CA VAL A 205 -13.07 -29.45 -5.74
C VAL A 205 -13.99 -28.95 -4.64
N LEU A 206 -13.53 -28.01 -3.84
CA LEU A 206 -14.36 -27.23 -2.93
C LEU A 206 -14.74 -25.92 -3.63
N PHE A 207 -16.00 -25.80 -3.99
CA PHE A 207 -16.51 -24.62 -4.66
C PHE A 207 -17.21 -23.70 -3.66
N HIS A 208 -16.84 -22.41 -3.69
CA HIS A 208 -17.42 -21.38 -2.86
C HIS A 208 -18.09 -20.33 -3.74
N GLU A 209 -19.41 -20.27 -3.74
CA GLU A 209 -20.13 -19.23 -4.45
C GLU A 209 -20.11 -17.95 -3.62
N MET A 210 -19.38 -16.94 -4.10
CA MET A 210 -19.21 -15.66 -3.43
C MET A 210 -19.27 -14.50 -4.43
N SER A 211 -19.75 -13.35 -3.98
CA SER A 211 -19.72 -12.12 -4.78
C SER A 211 -18.33 -11.53 -4.78
N THR A 212 -17.58 -11.71 -5.85
CA THR A 212 -16.16 -11.36 -5.98
C THR A 212 -15.89 -10.31 -7.06
N LYS A 213 -16.91 -9.53 -7.46
CA LYS A 213 -16.77 -8.51 -8.52
C LYS A 213 -16.19 -9.05 -9.84
N LYS A 214 -16.57 -10.28 -10.22
CA LYS A 214 -16.08 -11.01 -11.40
C LYS A 214 -14.60 -11.43 -11.31
N ILE A 215 -14.06 -11.59 -10.13
CA ILE A 215 -12.72 -12.18 -9.91
C ILE A 215 -12.94 -13.65 -9.53
N GLY A 216 -12.28 -14.57 -10.24
CA GLY A 216 -12.19 -15.97 -9.85
C GLY A 216 -10.95 -16.20 -8.99
N TYR A 217 -11.11 -16.87 -7.86
CA TYR A 217 -10.00 -17.30 -7.01
C TYR A 217 -9.84 -18.80 -7.17
N LEU A 218 -8.66 -19.25 -7.56
CA LEU A 218 -8.32 -20.67 -7.69
C LEU A 218 -7.16 -20.99 -6.75
N GLU A 219 -7.39 -21.90 -5.82
CA GLU A 219 -6.37 -22.40 -4.92
C GLU A 219 -6.12 -23.88 -5.23
N LEU A 220 -4.86 -24.22 -5.50
CA LEU A 220 -4.43 -25.59 -5.75
C LEU A 220 -3.73 -26.13 -4.50
N VAL A 221 -4.29 -27.19 -3.93
CA VAL A 221 -3.75 -27.86 -2.75
C VAL A 221 -3.10 -29.16 -3.18
N PHE A 222 -1.83 -29.32 -2.87
CA PHE A 222 -1.05 -30.53 -3.15
C PHE A 222 -0.73 -31.23 -1.85
N ASP A 223 -0.82 -32.56 -1.89
CA ASP A 223 -0.35 -33.40 -0.79
C ASP A 223 1.17 -33.38 -0.76
N ALA A 224 1.74 -33.26 0.43
CA ALA A 224 3.19 -33.26 0.66
C ALA A 224 3.68 -34.47 1.48
N ASP A 225 2.88 -35.53 1.59
CA ASP A 225 3.22 -36.75 2.31
C ASP A 225 4.47 -37.49 1.76
N PHE A 226 4.90 -37.12 0.56
CA PHE A 226 6.11 -37.62 -0.07
C PHE A 226 7.41 -37.07 0.56
N ALA A 227 7.32 -36.00 1.34
CA ALA A 227 8.48 -35.29 1.88
C ALA A 227 8.80 -35.73 3.30
N ASP A 228 10.05 -36.10 3.52
CA ASP A 228 10.57 -36.40 4.87
C ASP A 228 10.73 -35.11 5.70
N LEU A 229 10.75 -35.23 7.03
CA LEU A 229 10.94 -34.09 7.95
C LEU A 229 12.21 -33.27 7.63
N SER A 230 13.26 -33.92 7.11
CA SER A 230 14.49 -33.24 6.68
C SER A 230 14.33 -32.40 5.43
N GLU A 231 13.29 -32.65 4.64
CA GLU A 231 13.00 -31.94 3.37
C GLU A 231 12.05 -30.75 3.55
N LEU A 232 11.32 -30.68 4.67
CA LEU A 232 10.37 -29.57 4.94
C LEU A 232 11.00 -28.19 4.83
N PRO A 233 12.25 -27.93 5.27
CA PRO A 233 12.89 -26.62 5.07
C PRO A 233 13.08 -26.28 3.59
N TYR A 234 13.35 -27.27 2.74
CA TYR A 234 13.50 -27.06 1.30
C TYR A 234 12.16 -26.78 0.63
N LEU A 235 11.08 -27.45 1.05
CA LEU A 235 9.72 -27.13 0.59
C LEU A 235 9.31 -25.70 0.99
N SER A 236 9.66 -25.28 2.19
CA SER A 236 9.43 -23.92 2.65
C SER A 236 10.19 -22.89 1.80
N LEU A 237 11.44 -23.18 1.46
CA LEU A 237 12.24 -22.36 0.57
C LEU A 237 11.66 -22.33 -0.86
N LEU A 238 11.30 -23.50 -1.39
CA LEU A 238 10.66 -23.61 -2.70
C LEU A 238 9.42 -22.74 -2.79
N LYS A 239 8.55 -22.77 -1.77
CA LYS A 239 7.36 -21.91 -1.70
C LYS A 239 7.70 -20.42 -1.82
N GLN A 240 8.82 -19.97 -1.24
CA GLN A 240 9.24 -18.57 -1.29
C GLN A 240 9.80 -18.15 -2.67
N ILE A 241 10.41 -19.08 -3.39
CA ILE A 241 11.02 -18.78 -4.70
C ILE A 241 10.09 -19.05 -5.88
N LEU A 242 9.01 -19.84 -5.68
CA LEU A 242 8.02 -20.06 -6.74
C LEU A 242 7.41 -18.74 -7.20
N GLY A 243 7.47 -18.50 -8.51
CA GLY A 243 6.95 -17.28 -9.14
C GLY A 243 7.88 -16.07 -9.07
N VAL A 244 9.02 -16.13 -8.34
CA VAL A 244 9.96 -15.00 -8.22
C VAL A 244 11.35 -15.29 -8.78
N VAL A 245 11.49 -16.39 -9.50
CA VAL A 245 12.70 -16.77 -10.25
C VAL A 245 12.32 -17.18 -11.66
N ALA A 246 13.31 -17.21 -12.56
CA ALA A 246 13.11 -17.72 -13.91
C ALA A 246 12.57 -19.17 -13.87
N ALA A 247 11.64 -19.49 -14.76
CA ALA A 247 11.04 -20.83 -14.84
C ALA A 247 10.80 -21.25 -16.30
N GLY A 248 11.23 -22.44 -16.66
CA GLY A 248 11.14 -22.92 -18.04
C GLY A 248 11.89 -22.02 -19.00
N GLU A 249 11.21 -21.53 -20.03
CA GLU A 249 11.75 -20.60 -21.03
C GLU A 249 11.62 -19.12 -20.64
N TYR A 250 10.95 -18.82 -19.54
CA TYR A 250 10.69 -17.44 -19.09
C TYR A 250 11.81 -16.93 -18.18
N SER A 251 12.35 -15.76 -18.48
CA SER A 251 13.09 -14.96 -17.51
C SER A 251 12.15 -14.53 -16.35
N TYR A 252 12.72 -14.05 -15.26
CA TYR A 252 11.92 -13.56 -14.13
C TYR A 252 10.92 -12.47 -14.54
N THR A 253 11.35 -11.50 -15.35
CA THR A 253 10.50 -10.40 -15.81
C THR A 253 9.38 -10.86 -16.73
N GLU A 254 9.68 -11.76 -17.66
CA GLU A 254 8.69 -12.36 -18.56
C GLU A 254 7.67 -13.18 -17.77
N LEU A 255 8.11 -13.96 -16.77
CA LEU A 255 7.20 -14.71 -15.91
C LEU A 255 6.26 -13.79 -15.14
N MET A 256 6.78 -12.67 -14.61
CA MET A 256 5.96 -11.68 -13.92
C MET A 256 4.94 -11.01 -14.84
N ASP A 257 5.32 -10.71 -16.08
CA ASP A 257 4.40 -10.19 -17.08
C ASP A 257 3.30 -11.21 -17.41
N GLU A 258 3.63 -12.49 -17.57
CA GLU A 258 2.65 -13.57 -17.79
C GLU A 258 1.64 -13.66 -16.64
N VAL A 259 2.14 -13.69 -15.39
CA VAL A 259 1.28 -13.73 -14.20
C VAL A 259 0.34 -12.52 -14.17
N ASN A 260 0.85 -11.32 -14.41
CA ASN A 260 0.04 -10.10 -14.39
C ASN A 260 -0.93 -9.98 -15.57
N ILE A 261 -0.59 -10.54 -16.73
CA ILE A 261 -1.52 -10.63 -17.88
C ILE A 261 -2.68 -11.58 -17.54
N CYS A 262 -2.40 -12.71 -16.89
CA CYS A 262 -3.43 -13.71 -16.55
C CYS A 262 -4.39 -13.27 -15.43
N LEU A 263 -4.08 -12.24 -14.67
CA LEU A 263 -4.91 -11.78 -13.54
C LEU A 263 -6.28 -11.20 -13.94
N LEU A 264 -6.64 -11.13 -15.21
CA LEU A 264 -7.90 -10.49 -15.66
C LEU A 264 -8.66 -11.24 -16.75
N TYR A 265 -8.44 -12.51 -16.95
CA TYR A 265 -9.25 -13.30 -17.89
C TYR A 265 -10.33 -14.09 -17.20
#